data_e402577fcd40d456bee43f6c15d0141e
#
_entry.id   e402577fcd40d456bee43f6c15d0141e
#
_cell.length_a   1.000
_cell.length_b   1.000
_cell.length_c   1.000
_cell.angle_alpha   90.00
_cell.angle_beta   90.00
_cell.angle_gamma   90.00
#
_symmetry.space_group_name_H-M   'P 1'
#
loop_
_entity.id
_entity.type
_entity.pdbx_description
1 polymer ?
#
loop_
_entity_poly.entity_id
_entity_poly.type
_entity_poly.pdbx_seq_one_letter_code
_entity_poly.pdbx_strand_id
1 'polypeptide(L)'
;EEPYHQRKVTLLNGPHTVLAPVSWLSGVNIVRDACQHKVLEKYIHKVMFEELLETLNLPKEELVKFGNDVMERFNNPFVDHSVVSIMLNSFPKYETRDLPGLKVYLERKGELPKGLVLGLAAIITYYKGYVRIDGTKSEPNDSAEILQLLQNLWATGSTRQVAEGVLAATSIWGEDLNRIPGLTNMVKGFLDAIEEKGMLNVVKEIC
;
A
#
# COMPACT_ATOMS: atom_id res chain seq x y z
N GLU A 1 12.30 -3.48 -24.06
CA GLU A 1 10.94 -3.83 -23.55
C GLU A 1 10.93 -3.90 -22.01
N GLU A 2 11.92 -4.51 -21.37
CA GLU A 2 11.98 -4.70 -19.92
C GLU A 2 11.87 -3.39 -19.09
N PRO A 3 12.61 -2.31 -19.38
CA PRO A 3 12.52 -1.08 -18.57
C PRO A 3 11.14 -0.41 -18.60
N TYR A 4 10.44 -0.51 -19.72
CA TYR A 4 9.10 0.07 -19.88
C TYR A 4 8.03 -0.78 -19.21
N HIS A 5 8.20 -2.10 -19.21
CA HIS A 5 7.34 -3.00 -18.45
C HIS A 5 7.48 -2.74 -16.95
N GLN A 6 8.72 -2.65 -16.45
CA GLN A 6 9.00 -2.32 -15.06
C GLN A 6 8.42 -0.96 -14.67
N ARG A 7 8.56 0.07 -15.53
CA ARG A 7 7.94 1.39 -15.31
C ARG A 7 6.44 1.28 -15.11
N LYS A 8 5.73 0.51 -15.94
CA LYS A 8 4.28 0.31 -15.82
C LYS A 8 3.92 -0.39 -14.51
N VAL A 9 4.60 -1.46 -14.17
CA VAL A 9 4.36 -2.20 -12.93
C VAL A 9 4.58 -1.30 -11.72
N THR A 10 5.66 -0.54 -11.71
CA THR A 10 6.05 0.30 -10.58
C THR A 10 5.20 1.56 -10.45
N LEU A 11 4.98 2.33 -11.54
CA LEU A 11 4.32 3.64 -11.46
C LEU A 11 2.81 3.63 -11.74
N LEU A 12 2.27 2.56 -12.30
CA LEU A 12 0.83 2.41 -12.47
C LEU A 12 0.25 1.42 -11.47
N ASN A 13 0.77 0.20 -11.44
CA ASN A 13 0.20 -0.88 -10.64
C ASN A 13 0.58 -0.75 -9.15
N GLY A 14 1.79 -0.30 -8.84
CA GLY A 14 2.26 -0.11 -7.47
C GLY A 14 1.39 0.88 -6.70
N PRO A 15 1.28 2.15 -7.14
CA PRO A 15 0.41 3.12 -6.47
C PRO A 15 -1.04 2.66 -6.31
N HIS A 16 -1.62 1.99 -7.33
CA HIS A 16 -2.95 1.41 -7.23
C HIS A 16 -3.08 0.44 -6.04
N THR A 17 -2.09 -0.44 -5.88
CA THR A 17 -2.12 -1.49 -4.86
C THR A 17 -2.17 -0.92 -3.44
N VAL A 18 -1.47 0.19 -3.18
CA VAL A 18 -1.41 0.81 -1.85
C VAL A 18 -2.46 1.90 -1.64
N LEU A 19 -2.83 2.65 -2.68
CA LEU A 19 -3.87 3.67 -2.55
C LEU A 19 -5.25 3.08 -2.26
N ALA A 20 -5.53 1.87 -2.75
CA ALA A 20 -6.84 1.24 -2.59
C ALA A 20 -7.18 0.98 -1.11
N PRO A 21 -6.38 0.25 -0.32
CA PRO A 21 -6.67 0.04 1.09
C PRO A 21 -6.59 1.33 1.91
N VAL A 22 -5.66 2.23 1.63
CA VAL A 22 -5.57 3.53 2.31
C VAL A 22 -6.82 4.37 2.06
N SER A 23 -7.32 4.40 0.83
CA SER A 23 -8.56 5.10 0.47
C SER A 23 -9.78 4.48 1.13
N TRP A 24 -9.90 3.16 1.08
CA TRP A 24 -11.03 2.46 1.67
C TRP A 24 -11.10 2.69 3.19
N LEU A 25 -9.99 2.57 3.90
CA LEU A 25 -9.91 2.84 5.35
C LEU A 25 -10.19 4.30 5.69
N SER A 26 -10.02 5.20 4.73
CA SER A 26 -10.35 6.63 4.84
C SER A 26 -11.81 6.95 4.48
N GLY A 27 -12.63 5.94 4.14
CA GLY A 27 -14.03 6.14 3.76
C GLY A 27 -14.26 6.47 2.27
N VAL A 28 -13.25 6.31 1.41
CA VAL A 28 -13.32 6.61 -0.02
C VAL A 28 -13.36 5.31 -0.83
N ASN A 29 -14.32 5.21 -1.76
CA ASN A 29 -14.63 3.95 -2.45
C ASN A 29 -14.18 3.91 -3.92
N ILE A 30 -13.82 5.05 -4.52
CA ILE A 30 -13.50 5.20 -5.95
C ILE A 30 -12.14 5.88 -6.08
N VAL A 31 -11.30 5.40 -7.01
CA VAL A 31 -9.95 5.94 -7.25
C VAL A 31 -9.96 7.43 -7.56
N ARG A 32 -10.87 7.89 -8.43
CA ARG A 32 -11.01 9.31 -8.76
C ARG A 32 -11.25 10.18 -7.52
N ASP A 33 -12.15 9.74 -6.64
CA ASP A 33 -12.48 10.48 -5.42
C ASP A 33 -11.28 10.54 -4.47
N ALA A 34 -10.46 9.49 -4.41
CA ALA A 34 -9.20 9.49 -3.67
C ALA A 34 -8.21 10.52 -4.24
N CYS A 35 -8.07 10.57 -5.58
CA CYS A 35 -7.19 11.53 -6.25
C CYS A 35 -7.63 12.99 -6.09
N GLN A 36 -8.93 13.24 -5.86
CA GLN A 36 -9.50 14.57 -5.63
C GLN A 36 -9.60 14.93 -4.13
N HIS A 37 -9.33 13.98 -3.24
CA HIS A 37 -9.35 14.21 -1.81
C HIS A 37 -8.05 14.88 -1.35
N LYS A 38 -8.15 16.05 -0.70
CA LYS A 38 -6.99 16.89 -0.31
C LYS A 38 -5.86 16.17 0.44
N VAL A 39 -6.20 15.15 1.22
CA VAL A 39 -5.22 14.38 2.00
C VAL A 39 -4.69 13.21 1.18
N LEU A 40 -5.58 12.45 0.55
CA LEU A 40 -5.21 11.25 -0.20
C LEU A 40 -4.44 11.57 -1.49
N GLU A 41 -4.72 12.70 -2.13
CA GLU A 41 -3.93 13.18 -3.26
C GLU A 41 -2.44 13.29 -2.91
N LYS A 42 -2.13 13.86 -1.74
CA LYS A 42 -0.75 13.97 -1.25
C LYS A 42 -0.11 12.61 -1.02
N TYR A 43 -0.86 11.66 -0.48
CA TYR A 43 -0.39 10.27 -0.30
C TYR A 43 -0.03 9.63 -1.64
N ILE A 44 -0.94 9.72 -2.62
CA ILE A 44 -0.71 9.16 -3.95
C ILE A 44 0.51 9.80 -4.61
N HIS A 45 0.64 11.12 -4.52
CA HIS A 45 1.79 11.86 -5.02
C HIS A 45 3.10 11.39 -4.36
N LYS A 46 3.10 11.27 -3.03
CA LYS A 46 4.25 10.79 -2.27
C LYS A 46 4.69 9.40 -2.73
N VAL A 47 3.77 8.45 -2.77
CA VAL A 47 4.08 7.07 -3.19
C VAL A 47 4.62 7.03 -4.62
N MET A 48 3.97 7.73 -5.55
CA MET A 48 4.32 7.67 -6.97
C MET A 48 5.62 8.42 -7.28
N PHE A 49 5.72 9.70 -6.88
CA PHE A 49 6.77 10.60 -7.33
C PHE A 49 7.97 10.69 -6.38
N GLU A 50 7.75 10.53 -5.07
CA GLU A 50 8.83 10.66 -4.09
C GLU A 50 9.42 9.29 -3.69
N GLU A 51 8.66 8.21 -3.80
CA GLU A 51 9.12 6.89 -3.41
C GLU A 51 9.38 5.98 -4.63
N LEU A 52 8.35 5.58 -5.37
CA LEU A 52 8.49 4.59 -6.45
C LEU A 52 9.26 5.11 -7.66
N LEU A 53 9.04 6.36 -8.07
CA LEU A 53 9.77 6.95 -9.20
C LEU A 53 11.29 6.95 -8.96
N GLU A 54 11.71 7.19 -7.73
CA GLU A 54 13.12 7.22 -7.35
C GLU A 54 13.81 5.83 -7.39
N THR A 55 13.05 4.75 -7.59
CA THR A 55 13.57 3.39 -7.68
C THR A 55 13.84 2.91 -9.10
N LEU A 56 13.46 3.69 -10.10
CA LEU A 56 13.58 3.32 -11.52
C LEU A 56 14.84 3.91 -12.18
N ASN A 57 15.35 3.20 -13.19
CA ASN A 57 16.59 3.56 -13.92
C ASN A 57 16.27 4.09 -15.33
N LEU A 58 15.28 4.96 -15.45
CA LEU A 58 14.93 5.67 -16.69
C LEU A 58 15.12 7.18 -16.50
N PRO A 59 15.21 7.95 -17.58
CA PRO A 59 15.31 9.41 -17.48
C PRO A 59 14.17 10.00 -16.65
N LYS A 60 14.50 10.85 -15.69
CA LYS A 60 13.53 11.41 -14.73
C LYS A 60 12.37 12.11 -15.43
N GLU A 61 12.63 12.81 -16.51
CA GLU A 61 11.60 13.51 -17.29
C GLU A 61 10.57 12.54 -17.88
N GLU A 62 11.00 11.38 -18.38
CA GLU A 62 10.12 10.33 -18.89
C GLU A 62 9.26 9.71 -17.77
N LEU A 63 9.88 9.51 -16.62
CA LEU A 63 9.18 8.93 -15.45
C LEU A 63 8.13 9.89 -14.91
N VAL A 64 8.47 11.17 -14.79
CA VAL A 64 7.53 12.22 -14.33
C VAL A 64 6.36 12.36 -15.32
N LYS A 65 6.66 12.38 -16.64
CA LYS A 65 5.61 12.42 -17.66
C LYS A 65 4.67 11.22 -17.54
N PHE A 66 5.23 10.03 -17.43
CA PHE A 66 4.42 8.80 -17.28
C PHE A 66 3.57 8.82 -16.00
N GLY A 67 4.15 9.28 -14.87
CA GLY A 67 3.40 9.44 -13.62
C GLY A 67 2.23 10.42 -13.76
N ASN A 68 2.43 11.54 -14.44
CA ASN A 68 1.35 12.50 -14.73
C ASN A 68 0.26 11.89 -15.61
N ASP A 69 0.63 11.16 -16.66
CA ASP A 69 -0.33 10.44 -17.52
C ASP A 69 -1.14 9.41 -16.72
N VAL A 70 -0.51 8.75 -15.73
CA VAL A 70 -1.19 7.83 -14.81
C VAL A 70 -2.18 8.59 -13.90
N MET A 71 -1.78 9.73 -13.35
CA MET A 71 -2.66 10.57 -12.52
C MET A 71 -3.87 11.06 -13.30
N GLU A 72 -3.73 11.42 -14.57
CA GLU A 72 -4.85 11.77 -15.44
C GLU A 72 -5.83 10.60 -15.62
N ARG A 73 -5.30 9.37 -15.78
CA ARG A 73 -6.14 8.15 -15.86
C ARG A 73 -6.88 7.88 -14.57
N PHE A 74 -6.25 8.08 -13.42
CA PHE A 74 -6.88 7.93 -12.10
C PHE A 74 -8.01 8.94 -11.88
N ASN A 75 -7.87 10.13 -12.44
CA ASN A 75 -8.87 11.20 -12.39
C ASN A 75 -9.93 11.14 -13.51
N ASN A 76 -9.94 10.10 -14.33
CA ASN A 76 -10.88 9.98 -15.45
C ASN A 76 -12.34 10.07 -14.97
N PRO A 77 -13.11 11.11 -15.37
CA PRO A 77 -14.47 11.33 -14.89
C PRO A 77 -15.48 10.30 -15.39
N PHE A 78 -15.13 9.53 -16.40
CA PHE A 78 -16.01 8.54 -17.03
C PHE A 78 -15.85 7.13 -16.46
N VAL A 79 -14.93 6.92 -15.51
CA VAL A 79 -14.66 5.60 -14.94
C VAL A 79 -14.75 5.66 -13.43
N ASP A 80 -15.70 4.95 -12.86
CA ASP A 80 -15.83 4.73 -11.41
C ASP A 80 -15.06 3.46 -11.01
N HIS A 81 -13.72 3.59 -10.91
CA HIS A 81 -12.87 2.46 -10.54
C HIS A 81 -12.94 2.19 -9.04
N SER A 82 -13.60 1.10 -8.66
CA SER A 82 -13.78 0.70 -7.26
C SER A 82 -12.45 0.29 -6.63
N VAL A 83 -12.14 0.87 -5.46
CA VAL A 83 -10.95 0.48 -4.69
C VAL A 83 -11.05 -0.97 -4.19
N VAL A 84 -12.26 -1.47 -3.90
CA VAL A 84 -12.48 -2.86 -3.49
C VAL A 84 -12.08 -3.84 -4.59
N SER A 85 -12.36 -3.53 -5.86
CA SER A 85 -11.95 -4.38 -6.99
C SER A 85 -10.43 -4.47 -7.15
N ILE A 86 -9.71 -3.43 -6.74
CA ILE A 86 -8.25 -3.40 -6.76
C ILE A 86 -7.67 -4.26 -5.63
N MET A 87 -8.36 -4.35 -4.49
CA MET A 87 -7.88 -5.05 -3.30
C MET A 87 -8.02 -6.57 -3.34
N LEU A 88 -8.47 -7.15 -4.45
CA LEU A 88 -8.41 -8.61 -4.65
C LEU A 88 -6.96 -9.06 -4.69
N ASN A 89 -6.61 -10.08 -3.90
CA ASN A 89 -5.25 -10.62 -3.82
C ASN A 89 -4.18 -9.55 -3.53
N SER A 90 -4.38 -8.75 -2.51
CA SER A 90 -3.51 -7.60 -2.20
C SER A 90 -2.09 -8.01 -1.81
N PHE A 91 -1.92 -9.11 -1.09
CA PHE A 91 -0.59 -9.57 -0.67
C PHE A 91 0.31 -9.98 -1.85
N PRO A 92 -0.13 -10.87 -2.77
CA PRO A 92 0.65 -11.17 -3.97
C PRO A 92 0.93 -9.95 -4.85
N LYS A 93 -0.01 -9.01 -4.92
CA LYS A 93 0.19 -7.77 -5.66
C LYS A 93 1.25 -6.87 -5.03
N TYR A 94 1.22 -6.72 -3.71
CA TYR A 94 2.24 -5.94 -3.00
C TYR A 94 3.63 -6.57 -3.17
N GLU A 95 3.73 -7.89 -3.03
CA GLU A 95 4.97 -8.64 -3.22
C GLU A 95 5.61 -8.36 -4.58
N THR A 96 4.81 -8.37 -5.65
CA THR A 96 5.33 -8.22 -7.02
C THR A 96 5.48 -6.77 -7.48
N ARG A 97 4.71 -5.83 -6.92
CA ARG A 97 4.60 -4.44 -7.42
C ARG A 97 5.30 -3.40 -6.56
N ASP A 98 5.26 -3.58 -5.24
CA ASP A 98 5.68 -2.56 -4.27
C ASP A 98 6.91 -2.97 -3.47
N LEU A 99 7.00 -4.23 -3.06
CA LEU A 99 8.13 -4.73 -2.28
C LEU A 99 9.49 -4.55 -2.97
N PRO A 100 9.65 -4.79 -4.28
CA PRO A 100 10.91 -4.52 -4.98
C PRO A 100 11.30 -3.03 -4.89
N GLY A 101 10.33 -2.13 -5.07
CA GLY A 101 10.53 -0.69 -4.93
C GLY A 101 10.92 -0.29 -3.51
N LEU A 102 10.27 -0.86 -2.49
CA LEU A 102 10.62 -0.62 -1.09
C LEU A 102 12.09 -0.97 -0.81
N LYS A 103 12.55 -2.11 -1.28
CA LYS A 103 13.95 -2.57 -1.11
C LYS A 103 14.94 -1.64 -1.81
N VAL A 104 14.68 -1.28 -3.06
CA VAL A 104 15.53 -0.36 -3.83
C VAL A 104 15.55 1.03 -3.19
N TYR A 105 14.41 1.52 -2.72
CA TYR A 105 14.33 2.81 -2.03
C TYR A 105 15.19 2.81 -0.76
N LEU A 106 15.06 1.77 0.08
CA LEU A 106 15.87 1.62 1.28
C LEU A 106 17.37 1.59 0.96
N GLU A 107 17.78 0.85 -0.07
CA GLU A 107 19.17 0.79 -0.52
C GLU A 107 19.70 2.17 -0.97
N ARG A 108 18.90 2.91 -1.75
CA ARG A 108 19.30 4.21 -2.31
C ARG A 108 19.27 5.36 -1.32
N LYS A 109 18.27 5.38 -0.43
CA LYS A 109 17.99 6.51 0.47
C LYS A 109 18.45 6.27 1.92
N GLY A 110 18.72 5.02 2.30
CA GLY A 110 19.10 4.66 3.67
C GLY A 110 17.94 4.75 4.69
N GLU A 111 16.70 4.90 4.22
CA GLU A 111 15.49 4.96 5.05
C GLU A 111 14.33 4.23 4.37
N LEU A 112 13.34 3.82 5.14
CA LEU A 112 12.16 3.15 4.62
C LEU A 112 11.17 4.15 3.98
N PRO A 113 10.57 3.79 2.82
CA PRO A 113 9.54 4.59 2.18
C PRO A 113 8.24 4.51 2.98
N LYS A 114 7.92 5.57 3.71
CA LYS A 114 6.78 5.60 4.65
C LYS A 114 5.43 5.38 3.96
N GLY A 115 5.26 5.87 2.75
CA GLY A 115 4.02 5.69 1.99
C GLY A 115 3.80 4.23 1.61
N LEU A 116 4.83 3.54 1.12
CA LEU A 116 4.75 2.10 0.79
C LEU A 116 4.54 1.24 2.05
N VAL A 117 5.21 1.55 3.15
CA VAL A 117 5.03 0.82 4.42
C VAL A 117 3.65 1.06 5.00
N LEU A 118 3.11 2.29 4.94
CA LEU A 118 1.73 2.57 5.34
C LEU A 118 0.73 1.80 4.46
N GLY A 119 1.00 1.68 3.16
CA GLY A 119 0.19 0.87 2.25
C GLY A 119 0.12 -0.60 2.68
N LEU A 120 1.25 -1.18 3.09
CA LEU A 120 1.30 -2.54 3.63
C LEU A 120 0.50 -2.66 4.94
N ALA A 121 0.66 -1.73 5.86
CA ALA A 121 -0.11 -1.69 7.10
C ALA A 121 -1.61 -1.54 6.83
N ALA A 122 -1.99 -0.77 5.82
CA ALA A 122 -3.39 -0.64 5.38
C ALA A 122 -3.96 -1.96 4.84
N ILE A 123 -3.20 -2.70 4.03
CA ILE A 123 -3.58 -4.04 3.58
C ILE A 123 -3.83 -4.95 4.79
N ILE A 124 -2.87 -5.02 5.71
CA ILE A 124 -2.96 -5.86 6.92
C ILE A 124 -4.20 -5.51 7.74
N THR A 125 -4.48 -4.21 7.91
CA THR A 125 -5.67 -3.72 8.64
C THR A 125 -6.96 -4.09 7.93
N TYR A 126 -7.02 -3.98 6.60
CA TYR A 126 -8.19 -4.38 5.82
C TYR A 126 -8.53 -5.87 6.01
N TYR A 127 -7.52 -6.72 6.09
CA TYR A 127 -7.69 -8.17 6.29
C TYR A 127 -8.11 -8.57 7.71
N LYS A 128 -8.15 -7.62 8.66
CA LYS A 128 -8.70 -7.83 10.01
C LYS A 128 -10.23 -8.04 10.03
N GLY A 129 -10.94 -7.67 8.98
CA GLY A 129 -12.40 -7.46 9.04
C GLY A 129 -12.72 -6.11 9.67
N TYR A 130 -11.98 -5.07 9.29
CA TYR A 130 -12.12 -3.71 9.80
C TYR A 130 -13.53 -3.15 9.53
N VAL A 131 -14.07 -2.44 10.52
CA VAL A 131 -15.37 -1.76 10.39
C VAL A 131 -15.12 -0.24 10.36
N ARG A 132 -15.52 0.39 9.26
CA ARG A 132 -15.45 1.85 9.11
C ARG A 132 -16.49 2.56 9.98
N ILE A 133 -16.32 3.87 10.16
CA ILE A 133 -17.28 4.72 10.91
C ILE A 133 -18.70 4.62 10.34
N ASP A 134 -18.85 4.46 9.03
CA ASP A 134 -20.14 4.30 8.36
C ASP A 134 -20.76 2.90 8.54
N GLY A 135 -20.12 2.01 9.28
CA GLY A 135 -20.56 0.65 9.53
C GLY A 135 -20.18 -0.36 8.44
N THR A 136 -19.54 0.09 7.36
CA THR A 136 -19.08 -0.82 6.29
C THR A 136 -17.94 -1.69 6.80
N LYS A 137 -18.07 -3.00 6.66
CA LYS A 137 -17.05 -3.98 7.05
C LYS A 137 -16.20 -4.36 5.84
N SER A 138 -14.91 -4.53 6.06
CA SER A 138 -14.00 -5.06 5.04
C SER A 138 -14.28 -6.53 4.77
N GLU A 139 -14.19 -6.91 3.50
CA GLU A 139 -14.39 -8.28 3.02
C GLU A 139 -13.17 -8.67 2.17
N PRO A 140 -12.04 -9.05 2.81
CA PRO A 140 -10.84 -9.41 2.07
C PRO A 140 -11.06 -10.65 1.22
N ASN A 141 -10.51 -10.63 0.01
CA ASN A 141 -10.57 -11.74 -0.92
C ASN A 141 -9.15 -12.08 -1.38
N ASP A 142 -8.66 -13.22 -0.93
CA ASP A 142 -7.32 -13.73 -1.19
C ASP A 142 -7.34 -15.26 -1.08
N SER A 143 -6.19 -15.92 -1.21
CA SER A 143 -6.11 -17.36 -0.98
C SER A 143 -6.55 -17.74 0.43
N ALA A 144 -7.12 -18.94 0.59
CA ALA A 144 -7.56 -19.44 1.89
C ALA A 144 -6.41 -19.46 2.92
N GLU A 145 -5.19 -19.74 2.47
CA GLU A 145 -3.98 -19.73 3.32
C GLU A 145 -3.71 -18.34 3.90
N ILE A 146 -3.73 -17.30 3.07
CA ILE A 146 -3.51 -15.92 3.50
C ILE A 146 -4.63 -15.45 4.43
N LEU A 147 -5.88 -15.71 4.08
CA LEU A 147 -7.02 -15.34 4.92
C LEU A 147 -6.94 -15.99 6.30
N GLN A 148 -6.59 -17.27 6.36
CA GLN A 148 -6.42 -18.00 7.63
C GLN A 148 -5.25 -17.47 8.45
N LEU A 149 -4.13 -17.17 7.80
CA LEU A 149 -2.96 -16.57 8.46
C LEU A 149 -3.34 -15.25 9.14
N LEU A 150 -3.98 -14.34 8.41
CA LEU A 150 -4.37 -13.04 8.95
C LEU A 150 -5.40 -13.17 10.07
N GLN A 151 -6.38 -14.06 9.93
CA GLN A 151 -7.35 -14.34 10.96
C GLN A 151 -6.69 -14.83 12.26
N ASN A 152 -5.75 -15.78 12.15
CA ASN A 152 -5.04 -16.31 13.31
C ASN A 152 -4.18 -15.24 13.99
N LEU A 153 -3.46 -14.42 13.22
CA LEU A 153 -2.61 -13.36 13.74
C LEU A 153 -3.44 -12.28 14.45
N TRP A 154 -4.51 -11.81 13.84
CA TRP A 154 -5.37 -10.82 14.47
C TRP A 154 -6.10 -11.34 15.71
N ALA A 155 -6.35 -12.65 15.82
CA ALA A 155 -6.91 -13.28 17.01
C ALA A 155 -5.99 -13.20 18.23
N THR A 156 -4.69 -12.95 18.05
CA THR A 156 -3.73 -12.75 19.16
C THR A 156 -3.99 -11.45 19.94
N GLY A 157 -4.64 -10.47 19.33
CA GLY A 157 -4.88 -9.15 19.91
C GLY A 157 -3.63 -8.26 20.01
N SER A 158 -2.50 -8.67 19.40
CA SER A 158 -1.22 -7.95 19.45
C SER A 158 -0.79 -7.49 18.08
N THR A 159 -0.69 -6.19 17.87
CA THR A 159 -0.19 -5.60 16.62
C THR A 159 1.26 -5.98 16.35
N ARG A 160 2.06 -6.21 17.37
CA ARG A 160 3.42 -6.73 17.23
C ARG A 160 3.43 -8.14 16.65
N GLN A 161 2.61 -9.03 17.19
CA GLN A 161 2.51 -10.40 16.68
C GLN A 161 1.95 -10.42 15.25
N VAL A 162 1.00 -9.54 14.93
CA VAL A 162 0.48 -9.38 13.57
C VAL A 162 1.60 -8.93 12.62
N ALA A 163 2.33 -7.88 12.94
CA ALA A 163 3.42 -7.37 12.11
C ALA A 163 4.51 -8.44 11.91
N GLU A 164 5.01 -9.02 12.99
CA GLU A 164 6.05 -10.06 12.93
C GLU A 164 5.58 -11.29 12.15
N GLY A 165 4.37 -11.77 12.38
CA GLY A 165 3.83 -12.96 11.74
C GLY A 165 3.56 -12.77 10.25
N VAL A 166 3.03 -11.63 9.84
CA VAL A 166 2.84 -11.31 8.41
C VAL A 166 4.17 -11.20 7.70
N LEU A 167 5.13 -10.47 8.28
CA LEU A 167 6.45 -10.27 7.65
C LEU A 167 7.30 -11.56 7.61
N ALA A 168 7.08 -12.50 8.53
CA ALA A 168 7.74 -13.80 8.53
C ALA A 168 7.15 -14.80 7.53
N ALA A 169 6.03 -14.49 6.89
CA ALA A 169 5.31 -15.41 6.01
C ALA A 169 6.04 -15.63 4.68
N THR A 170 6.99 -16.56 4.66
CA THR A 170 7.78 -16.90 3.47
C THR A 170 6.94 -17.44 2.32
N SER A 171 5.77 -17.99 2.59
CA SER A 171 4.80 -18.38 1.55
C SER A 171 4.23 -17.19 0.76
N ILE A 172 4.25 -15.98 1.35
CA ILE A 172 3.85 -14.74 0.67
C ILE A 172 5.07 -14.08 0.00
N TRP A 173 6.15 -13.89 0.76
CA TRP A 173 7.26 -13.02 0.38
C TRP A 173 8.46 -13.76 -0.22
N GLY A 174 8.51 -15.09 -0.12
CA GLY A 174 9.70 -15.87 -0.47
C GLY A 174 10.87 -15.75 0.53
N GLU A 175 10.75 -14.85 1.49
CA GLU A 175 11.78 -14.57 2.50
C GLU A 175 11.14 -14.04 3.80
N ASP A 176 11.92 -13.95 4.86
CA ASP A 176 11.51 -13.31 6.12
C ASP A 176 11.79 -11.80 6.08
N LEU A 177 10.75 -10.99 5.91
CA LEU A 177 10.85 -9.53 5.83
C LEU A 177 11.18 -8.86 7.18
N ASN A 178 11.11 -9.58 8.30
CA ASN A 178 11.57 -9.05 9.59
C ASN A 178 13.08 -8.73 9.57
N ARG A 179 13.82 -9.29 8.61
CA ARG A 179 15.24 -9.00 8.43
C ARG A 179 15.52 -7.63 7.81
N ILE A 180 14.52 -6.98 7.22
CA ILE A 180 14.67 -5.63 6.68
C ILE A 180 14.72 -4.65 7.86
N PRO A 181 15.83 -3.88 8.03
CA PRO A 181 16.01 -3.02 9.19
C PRO A 181 14.86 -2.01 9.36
N GLY A 182 14.23 -2.01 10.53
CA GLY A 182 13.18 -1.06 10.91
C GLY A 182 11.79 -1.38 10.36
N LEU A 183 11.64 -2.33 9.43
CA LEU A 183 10.35 -2.58 8.77
C LEU A 183 9.29 -3.08 9.76
N THR A 184 9.62 -4.04 10.59
CA THR A 184 8.68 -4.59 11.58
C THR A 184 8.16 -3.52 12.54
N ASN A 185 9.04 -2.67 13.05
CA ASN A 185 8.67 -1.58 13.94
C ASN A 185 7.81 -0.53 13.24
N MET A 186 8.12 -0.20 12.00
CA MET A 186 7.32 0.79 11.23
C MET A 186 5.94 0.24 10.90
N VAL A 187 5.82 -1.01 10.45
CA VAL A 187 4.52 -1.67 10.21
C VAL A 187 3.70 -1.70 11.50
N LYS A 188 4.28 -2.16 12.59
CA LYS A 188 3.61 -2.20 13.90
C LYS A 188 3.14 -0.81 14.34
N GLY A 189 4.00 0.19 14.20
CA GLY A 189 3.67 1.57 14.53
C GLY A 189 2.49 2.12 13.70
N PHE A 190 2.43 1.81 12.41
CA PHE A 190 1.31 2.20 11.58
C PHE A 190 0.03 1.43 11.91
N LEU A 191 0.11 0.14 12.23
CA LEU A 191 -1.05 -0.63 12.68
C LEU A 191 -1.68 0.01 13.93
N ASP A 192 -0.87 0.38 14.92
CA ASP A 192 -1.31 1.06 16.12
C ASP A 192 -1.92 2.44 15.81
N ALA A 193 -1.24 3.23 15.00
CA ALA A 193 -1.68 4.58 14.65
C ALA A 193 -3.01 4.59 13.88
N ILE A 194 -3.22 3.64 12.97
CA ILE A 194 -4.49 3.51 12.24
C ILE A 194 -5.64 3.23 13.21
N GLU A 195 -5.44 2.35 14.18
CA GLU A 195 -6.46 2.05 15.20
C GLU A 195 -6.72 3.21 16.15
N GLU A 196 -5.67 3.91 16.57
CA GLU A 196 -5.75 5.00 17.55
C GLU A 196 -6.37 6.26 16.99
N LYS A 197 -5.98 6.69 15.79
CA LYS A 197 -6.34 8.00 15.24
C LYS A 197 -6.98 7.99 13.86
N GLY A 198 -7.16 6.83 13.25
CA GLY A 198 -7.75 6.66 11.92
C GLY A 198 -6.78 6.95 10.77
N MET A 199 -7.07 6.36 9.61
CA MET A 199 -6.16 6.38 8.45
C MET A 199 -5.86 7.80 7.95
N LEU A 200 -6.85 8.67 7.82
CA LEU A 200 -6.61 10.04 7.32
C LEU A 200 -5.64 10.83 8.19
N ASN A 201 -5.69 10.67 9.50
CA ASN A 201 -4.75 11.35 10.39
C ASN A 201 -3.34 10.80 10.28
N VAL A 202 -3.21 9.48 10.08
CA VAL A 202 -1.89 8.86 9.81
C VAL A 202 -1.31 9.38 8.50
N VAL A 203 -2.11 9.45 7.45
CA VAL A 203 -1.68 10.02 6.15
C VAL A 203 -1.20 11.46 6.32
N LYS A 204 -1.93 12.30 7.06
CA LYS A 204 -1.52 13.70 7.32
C LYS A 204 -0.18 13.82 8.01
N GLU A 205 0.19 12.85 8.84
CA GLU A 205 1.48 12.87 9.57
C GLU A 205 2.68 12.53 8.68
N ILE A 206 2.49 11.76 7.61
CA ILE A 206 3.57 11.36 6.72
C ILE A 206 3.65 12.19 5.44
N CYS A 207 2.64 12.96 5.12
CA CYS A 207 2.53 13.84 3.96
C CYS A 207 2.43 15.30 4.39
#